data_c2dd142a6595df8ff14461f479b6b4ec
#
_entry.id   c2dd142a6595df8ff14461f479b6b4ec
#
_cell.length_a   1.000
_cell.length_b   1.000
_cell.length_c   1.000
_cell.angle_alpha   90.00
_cell.angle_beta   90.00
_cell.angle_gamma   90.00
#
_symmetry.space_group_name_H-M   'P 1'
#
loop_
_entity.id
_entity.type
_entity.pdbx_description
1 polymer ?
#
loop_
_entity_poly.entity_id
_entity_poly.type
_entity_poly.pdbx_seq_one_letter_code
_entity_poly.pdbx_strand_id
1 'polypeptide(L)'
;MTVSPPRPGPPRPFAPPPFVETALRSGLPARAARWGKRPTVAVSIVFPGAGSASDPAGREGTAELVAESFLSGTRTKSARELAAAIDDLAAIVEVSAGSDSAVARLFVLEPDLDAGLALLSEILTEPAFPEDEFEKSRRRLVDTLTEQRAQPDFLAHERLLDRLYPAHPYGRLTPTERGLASVTRDDAARFAGERLSLGRGTLLMAGAAAPDRLLAAADRELGGLPRPVTPDPPGVPDAPAIPDFTVHLVHRPGSVQTNLLFARPAIARSHPRYLTALAANQSLGGGASSRLFHVLREERGLTYGAYSSLSPRVRAGHFGASIDCRTDVTREALRGLLGLVRDYAGGGPTRDEHERSLRYLSGTFVLARETPGAIVQDEVSRLLNGLPRDEWATWRDRLAAVTTKDARDAARDFFDPSVGVLAAVGDASRLRPVLEEFGEVTLWDPDGPRN
;
A
#
# COMPACT_ATOMS: atom_id res chain seq x y z
N MET A 1 34.15 -9.18 -27.64
CA MET A 1 34.47 -9.64 -26.25
C MET A 1 33.24 -9.43 -25.39
N THR A 2 32.55 -10.47 -25.03
CA THR A 2 31.43 -10.41 -24.05
C THR A 2 32.04 -10.19 -22.66
N VAL A 3 31.97 -8.97 -22.16
CA VAL A 3 32.38 -8.68 -20.77
C VAL A 3 31.37 -9.34 -19.83
N SER A 4 31.80 -10.37 -19.13
CA SER A 4 30.97 -10.99 -18.11
C SER A 4 30.81 -10.03 -16.94
N PRO A 5 29.61 -9.77 -16.45
CA PRO A 5 29.43 -8.89 -15.28
C PRO A 5 30.16 -9.48 -14.06
N PRO A 6 30.68 -8.62 -13.17
CA PRO A 6 31.38 -9.11 -11.97
C PRO A 6 30.44 -9.96 -11.12
N ARG A 7 30.95 -11.06 -10.59
CA ARG A 7 30.17 -11.89 -9.66
C ARG A 7 29.94 -11.14 -8.35
N PRO A 8 28.71 -11.06 -7.85
CA PRO A 8 28.44 -10.43 -6.57
C PRO A 8 29.15 -11.20 -5.45
N GLY A 9 29.74 -10.48 -4.50
CA GLY A 9 30.28 -11.06 -3.29
C GLY A 9 29.18 -11.59 -2.35
N PRO A 10 29.56 -12.25 -1.24
CA PRO A 10 28.58 -12.69 -0.24
C PRO A 10 27.84 -11.48 0.35
N PRO A 11 26.53 -11.62 0.67
CA PRO A 11 25.75 -10.55 1.27
C PRO A 11 26.39 -10.10 2.59
N ARG A 12 26.55 -8.78 2.77
CA ARG A 12 27.06 -8.24 4.04
C ARG A 12 26.02 -8.50 5.16
N PRO A 13 26.47 -8.78 6.40
CA PRO A 13 25.57 -8.85 7.54
C PRO A 13 24.79 -7.54 7.68
N PHE A 14 23.50 -7.66 7.93
CA PHE A 14 22.62 -6.54 8.21
C PHE A 14 21.58 -6.99 9.24
N ALA A 15 21.45 -6.22 10.31
CA ALA A 15 20.41 -6.40 11.30
C ALA A 15 19.68 -5.06 11.47
N PRO A 16 18.36 -5.03 11.35
CA PRO A 16 17.57 -3.85 11.71
C PRO A 16 17.70 -3.58 13.21
N PRO A 17 17.57 -2.31 13.67
CA PRO A 17 17.73 -1.97 15.07
C PRO A 17 16.60 -2.60 15.89
N PRO A 18 16.88 -3.03 17.13
CA PRO A 18 15.84 -3.39 18.07
C PRO A 18 15.06 -2.15 18.52
N PHE A 19 13.75 -2.28 18.67
CA PHE A 19 12.92 -1.27 19.30
C PHE A 19 12.90 -1.46 20.83
N VAL A 20 13.12 -0.38 21.56
CA VAL A 20 12.81 -0.29 22.99
C VAL A 20 11.34 0.01 23.12
N GLU A 21 10.61 -0.82 23.85
CA GLU A 21 9.15 -0.71 24.02
C GLU A 21 8.82 -0.23 25.44
N THR A 22 7.87 0.70 25.54
CA THR A 22 7.35 1.19 26.82
C THR A 22 5.91 1.67 26.66
N ALA A 23 5.30 2.10 27.75
CA ALA A 23 4.08 2.92 27.74
C ALA A 23 4.43 4.28 28.32
N LEU A 24 4.01 5.37 27.67
CA LEU A 24 4.13 6.72 28.22
C LEU A 24 3.24 6.87 29.46
N ARG A 25 3.42 7.93 30.25
CA ARG A 25 2.57 8.22 31.42
C ARG A 25 1.07 8.24 31.12
N SER A 26 0.69 8.68 29.92
CA SER A 26 -0.70 8.56 29.43
C SER A 26 -1.15 7.11 29.20
N GLY A 27 -0.25 6.14 29.24
CA GLY A 27 -0.50 4.76 28.84
C GLY A 27 -0.40 4.52 27.32
N LEU A 28 -0.03 5.53 26.51
CA LEU A 28 0.18 5.35 25.06
C LEU A 28 1.33 4.37 24.82
N PRO A 29 1.12 3.23 24.14
CA PRO A 29 2.22 2.36 23.74
C PRO A 29 3.21 3.10 22.86
N ALA A 30 4.49 3.03 23.21
CA ALA A 30 5.55 3.73 22.51
C ALA A 30 6.75 2.82 22.24
N ARG A 31 7.33 2.95 21.07
CA ARG A 31 8.52 2.20 20.67
C ARG A 31 9.51 3.14 20.01
N ALA A 32 10.76 3.02 20.38
CA ALA A 32 11.83 3.81 19.78
C ALA A 32 13.04 2.95 19.42
N ALA A 33 13.68 3.29 18.31
CA ALA A 33 14.90 2.65 17.84
C ALA A 33 15.97 3.69 17.50
N ARG A 34 17.25 3.35 17.74
CA ARG A 34 18.36 4.16 17.27
C ARG A 34 18.73 3.75 15.85
N TRP A 35 18.62 4.69 14.89
CA TRP A 35 18.97 4.43 13.49
C TRP A 35 19.40 5.70 12.75
N GLY A 36 20.38 5.52 11.85
CA GLY A 36 20.92 6.64 11.09
C GLY A 36 22.06 7.38 11.81
N LYS A 37 22.66 8.34 11.09
CA LYS A 37 23.76 9.18 11.56
C LYS A 37 23.42 10.67 11.48
N ARG A 38 22.37 11.03 10.76
CA ARG A 38 21.91 12.41 10.61
C ARG A 38 21.05 12.79 11.81
N PRO A 39 21.04 14.05 12.24
CA PRO A 39 20.22 14.49 13.36
C PRO A 39 18.75 14.66 12.94
N THR A 40 18.16 13.60 12.42
CA THR A 40 16.76 13.55 11.98
C THR A 40 16.02 12.48 12.77
N VAL A 41 14.76 12.76 13.08
CA VAL A 41 13.84 11.83 13.75
C VAL A 41 12.60 11.62 12.89
N ALA A 42 12.27 10.36 12.70
CA ALA A 42 10.98 9.95 12.14
C ALA A 42 10.07 9.49 13.27
N VAL A 43 8.86 10.00 13.28
CA VAL A 43 7.81 9.67 14.23
C VAL A 43 6.58 9.22 13.45
N SER A 44 5.91 8.18 13.92
CA SER A 44 4.58 7.79 13.41
C SER A 44 3.69 7.41 14.58
N ILE A 45 2.42 7.87 14.55
CA ILE A 45 1.37 7.31 15.39
C ILE A 45 0.45 6.54 14.46
N VAL A 46 0.36 5.22 14.66
CA VAL A 46 -0.47 4.34 13.84
C VAL A 46 -1.77 4.05 14.56
N PHE A 47 -2.88 4.16 13.82
CA PHE A 47 -4.24 3.92 14.29
C PHE A 47 -4.86 2.76 13.52
N PRO A 48 -4.74 1.51 14.01
CA PRO A 48 -5.35 0.35 13.38
C PRO A 48 -6.88 0.50 13.34
N GLY A 49 -7.50 0.11 12.21
CA GLY A 49 -8.93 0.22 12.01
C GLY A 49 -9.45 1.64 11.77
N ALA A 50 -8.56 2.60 11.47
CA ALA A 50 -8.92 3.97 11.08
C ALA A 50 -8.77 4.21 9.57
N GLY A 51 -8.75 3.16 8.77
CA GLY A 51 -8.67 3.25 7.31
C GLY A 51 -10.04 3.16 6.63
N SER A 52 -10.04 3.20 5.30
CA SER A 52 -11.25 3.20 4.46
C SER A 52 -12.10 1.95 4.59
N ALA A 53 -11.53 0.85 5.11
CA ALA A 53 -12.31 -0.35 5.45
C ALA A 53 -13.31 -0.12 6.60
N SER A 54 -13.12 0.95 7.38
CA SER A 54 -13.98 1.35 8.50
C SER A 54 -14.93 2.51 8.15
N ASP A 55 -14.97 2.94 6.91
CA ASP A 55 -15.90 3.98 6.48
C ASP A 55 -17.35 3.55 6.73
N PRO A 56 -18.20 4.45 7.25
CA PRO A 56 -19.62 4.16 7.34
C PRO A 56 -20.24 3.91 5.97
N ALA A 57 -21.20 2.98 5.90
CA ALA A 57 -21.91 2.68 4.66
C ALA A 57 -22.57 3.94 4.06
N GLY A 58 -22.37 4.18 2.77
CA GLY A 58 -22.85 5.36 2.06
C GLY A 58 -22.02 6.63 2.29
N ARG A 59 -20.90 6.53 3.04
CA ARG A 59 -19.95 7.62 3.32
C ARG A 59 -18.53 7.18 3.03
N GLU A 60 -18.36 6.49 1.92
CA GLU A 60 -17.07 5.99 1.45
C GLU A 60 -16.14 7.16 1.12
N GLY A 61 -14.98 7.20 1.78
CA GLY A 61 -14.02 8.30 1.74
C GLY A 61 -13.97 9.13 3.03
N THR A 62 -14.71 8.71 4.07
CA THR A 62 -14.62 9.39 5.39
C THR A 62 -13.21 9.37 5.92
N ALA A 63 -12.52 8.24 5.91
CA ALA A 63 -11.16 8.11 6.45
C ALA A 63 -10.17 9.03 5.73
N GLU A 64 -10.23 9.09 4.39
CA GLU A 64 -9.36 9.93 3.57
C GLU A 64 -9.67 11.42 3.78
N LEU A 65 -10.96 11.81 3.78
CA LEU A 65 -11.36 13.20 3.98
C LEU A 65 -10.98 13.69 5.38
N VAL A 66 -11.14 12.85 6.40
CA VAL A 66 -10.71 13.17 7.76
C VAL A 66 -9.19 13.34 7.81
N ALA A 67 -8.43 12.41 7.25
CA ALA A 67 -6.97 12.48 7.22
C ALA A 67 -6.47 13.75 6.52
N GLU A 68 -7.02 14.09 5.35
CA GLU A 68 -6.72 15.29 4.57
C GLU A 68 -7.05 16.58 5.37
N SER A 69 -8.09 16.54 6.22
CA SER A 69 -8.57 17.71 6.95
C SER A 69 -7.82 17.99 8.26
N PHE A 70 -6.97 17.07 8.76
CA PHE A 70 -6.23 17.29 9.99
C PHE A 70 -5.27 18.50 9.93
N LEU A 71 -4.73 18.79 8.76
CA LEU A 71 -3.84 19.94 8.56
C LEU A 71 -4.58 21.23 8.17
N SER A 72 -5.89 21.24 8.24
CA SER A 72 -6.74 22.40 7.92
C SER A 72 -6.88 23.40 9.07
N GLY A 73 -6.21 23.16 10.19
CA GLY A 73 -6.19 24.05 11.37
C GLY A 73 -6.53 23.33 12.66
N THR A 74 -6.14 23.93 13.76
CA THR A 74 -6.42 23.47 15.13
C THR A 74 -7.34 24.47 15.84
N ARG A 75 -7.70 24.18 17.09
CA ARG A 75 -8.48 25.15 17.89
C ARG A 75 -7.71 26.47 18.16
N THR A 76 -6.37 26.44 18.09
CA THR A 76 -5.52 27.61 18.37
C THR A 76 -4.86 28.21 17.13
N LYS A 77 -4.87 27.50 16.00
CA LYS A 77 -4.20 27.93 14.76
C LYS A 77 -5.12 27.75 13.55
N SER A 78 -5.21 28.76 12.71
CA SER A 78 -5.75 28.64 11.36
C SER A 78 -4.87 27.71 10.50
N ALA A 79 -5.37 27.25 9.35
CA ALA A 79 -4.59 26.46 8.40
C ALA A 79 -3.26 27.13 8.00
N ARG A 80 -3.28 28.46 7.80
CA ARG A 80 -2.09 29.24 7.45
C ARG A 80 -1.08 29.31 8.60
N GLU A 81 -1.53 29.53 9.83
CA GLU A 81 -0.66 29.58 11.00
C GLU A 81 -0.08 28.19 11.31
N LEU A 82 -0.87 27.14 11.10
CA LEU A 82 -0.40 25.75 11.23
C LEU A 82 0.68 25.43 10.20
N ALA A 83 0.46 25.77 8.93
CA ALA A 83 1.45 25.61 7.88
C ALA A 83 2.75 26.37 8.19
N ALA A 84 2.65 27.64 8.62
CA ALA A 84 3.81 28.42 9.03
C ALA A 84 4.56 27.77 10.21
N ALA A 85 3.86 27.23 11.21
CA ALA A 85 4.48 26.54 12.34
C ALA A 85 5.22 25.26 11.94
N ILE A 86 4.71 24.53 10.92
CA ILE A 86 5.40 23.36 10.35
C ILE A 86 6.65 23.81 9.59
N ASP A 87 6.55 24.85 8.78
CA ASP A 87 7.67 25.39 8.00
C ASP A 87 8.79 25.94 8.91
N ASP A 88 8.44 26.64 9.97
CA ASP A 88 9.41 27.20 10.95
C ASP A 88 10.25 26.12 11.64
N LEU A 89 9.70 24.89 11.79
CA LEU A 89 10.42 23.72 12.31
C LEU A 89 11.17 22.96 11.22
N ALA A 90 11.11 23.39 9.96
CA ALA A 90 11.57 22.59 8.80
C ALA A 90 11.08 21.12 8.88
N ALA A 91 9.88 20.95 9.39
CA ALA A 91 9.27 19.63 9.62
C ALA A 91 8.42 19.20 8.43
N ILE A 92 8.19 17.90 8.34
CA ILE A 92 7.17 17.32 7.45
C ILE A 92 6.13 16.66 8.37
N VAL A 93 4.89 17.11 8.27
CA VAL A 93 3.75 16.52 8.98
C VAL A 93 2.75 16.01 7.95
N GLU A 94 2.30 14.77 8.13
CA GLU A 94 1.31 14.12 7.27
C GLU A 94 0.35 13.30 8.11
N VAL A 95 -0.93 13.36 7.80
CA VAL A 95 -1.92 12.38 8.25
C VAL A 95 -2.50 11.71 7.02
N SER A 96 -2.43 10.40 6.94
CA SER A 96 -2.90 9.64 5.79
C SER A 96 -3.71 8.42 6.21
N ALA A 97 -4.72 8.07 5.43
CA ALA A 97 -5.52 6.88 5.60
C ALA A 97 -5.25 5.87 4.48
N GLY A 98 -4.97 4.62 4.87
CA GLY A 98 -4.95 3.48 3.95
C GLY A 98 -6.21 2.65 4.10
N SER A 99 -6.21 1.40 3.60
CA SER A 99 -7.38 0.52 3.75
C SER A 99 -7.64 0.11 5.21
N ASP A 100 -6.60 -0.25 5.95
CA ASP A 100 -6.73 -0.88 7.27
C ASP A 100 -6.37 0.03 8.44
N SER A 101 -5.80 1.19 8.19
CA SER A 101 -5.29 2.09 9.23
C SER A 101 -5.15 3.52 8.73
N ALA A 102 -5.11 4.47 9.67
CA ALA A 102 -4.53 5.79 9.44
C ALA A 102 -3.18 5.88 10.16
N VAL A 103 -2.31 6.77 9.66
CA VAL A 103 -1.01 7.05 10.24
C VAL A 103 -0.76 8.55 10.23
N ALA A 104 -0.45 9.11 11.40
CA ALA A 104 0.07 10.46 11.53
C ALA A 104 1.60 10.39 11.60
N ARG A 105 2.28 11.14 10.74
CA ARG A 105 3.74 11.16 10.60
C ARG A 105 4.29 12.53 10.90
N LEU A 106 5.45 12.53 11.54
CA LEU A 106 6.29 13.71 11.72
C LEU A 106 7.72 13.32 11.35
N PHE A 107 8.34 14.12 10.50
CA PHE A 107 9.77 14.07 10.25
C PHE A 107 10.37 15.42 10.62
N VAL A 108 11.36 15.44 11.51
CA VAL A 108 11.87 16.67 12.11
C VAL A 108 13.35 16.53 12.45
N LEU A 109 14.06 17.64 12.59
CA LEU A 109 15.41 17.65 13.13
C LEU A 109 15.39 17.32 14.65
N GLU A 110 16.40 16.62 15.12
CA GLU A 110 16.49 16.19 16.52
C GLU A 110 16.42 17.34 17.54
N PRO A 111 17.05 18.52 17.30
CA PRO A 111 16.89 19.67 18.21
C PRO A 111 15.46 20.17 18.37
N ASP A 112 14.63 20.03 17.32
CA ASP A 112 13.26 20.53 17.26
C ASP A 112 12.21 19.44 17.59
N LEU A 113 12.67 18.28 18.08
CA LEU A 113 11.80 17.13 18.34
C LEU A 113 10.67 17.45 19.33
N ASP A 114 10.96 18.13 20.44
CA ASP A 114 9.96 18.48 21.45
C ASP A 114 8.88 19.39 20.85
N ALA A 115 9.30 20.46 20.13
CA ALA A 115 8.37 21.35 19.45
C ALA A 115 7.54 20.64 18.35
N GLY A 116 8.17 19.75 17.58
CA GLY A 116 7.49 18.95 16.58
C GLY A 116 6.46 17.98 17.20
N LEU A 117 6.79 17.33 18.31
CA LEU A 117 5.85 16.48 19.04
C LEU A 117 4.69 17.27 19.67
N ALA A 118 4.96 18.45 20.21
CA ALA A 118 3.92 19.36 20.71
C ALA A 118 2.94 19.74 19.59
N LEU A 119 3.48 20.09 18.41
CA LEU A 119 2.66 20.43 17.24
C LEU A 119 1.83 19.23 16.74
N LEU A 120 2.45 18.05 16.63
CA LEU A 120 1.73 16.81 16.25
C LEU A 120 0.64 16.47 17.28
N SER A 121 0.93 16.66 18.56
CA SER A 121 -0.03 16.50 19.65
C SER A 121 -1.25 17.42 19.46
N GLU A 122 -1.02 18.72 19.22
CA GLU A 122 -2.09 19.70 19.00
C GLU A 122 -2.94 19.32 17.77
N ILE A 123 -2.29 18.95 16.64
CA ILE A 123 -2.99 18.53 15.42
C ILE A 123 -3.93 17.35 15.71
N LEU A 124 -3.50 16.36 16.47
CA LEU A 124 -4.28 15.15 16.70
C LEU A 124 -5.34 15.31 17.79
N THR A 125 -5.10 16.14 18.80
CA THR A 125 -6.02 16.26 19.95
C THR A 125 -6.96 17.45 19.84
N GLU A 126 -6.63 18.44 19.02
CA GLU A 126 -7.37 19.69 18.90
C GLU A 126 -7.70 20.08 17.44
N PRO A 127 -8.04 19.13 16.54
CA PRO A 127 -8.41 19.47 15.18
C PRO A 127 -9.70 20.33 15.18
N ALA A 128 -9.71 21.42 14.38
CA ALA A 128 -10.84 22.33 14.33
C ALA A 128 -11.84 22.01 13.22
N PHE A 129 -11.36 21.42 12.11
CA PHE A 129 -12.14 21.17 10.89
C PHE A 129 -12.98 22.39 10.48
N PRO A 130 -12.39 23.59 10.23
CA PRO A 130 -13.14 24.76 9.80
C PRO A 130 -13.93 24.43 8.53
N GLU A 131 -15.19 24.90 8.44
CA GLU A 131 -16.11 24.51 7.37
C GLU A 131 -15.55 24.79 5.98
N ASP A 132 -15.00 25.99 5.77
CA ASP A 132 -14.42 26.41 4.49
C ASP A 132 -13.18 25.56 4.08
N GLU A 133 -12.33 25.21 5.03
CA GLU A 133 -11.16 24.36 4.80
C GLU A 133 -11.57 22.90 4.60
N PHE A 134 -12.57 22.42 5.33
CA PHE A 134 -13.13 21.07 5.15
C PHE A 134 -13.71 20.90 3.74
N GLU A 135 -14.45 21.89 3.25
CA GLU A 135 -14.96 21.89 1.88
C GLU A 135 -13.84 22.04 0.82
N LYS A 136 -12.73 22.70 1.13
CA LYS A 136 -11.55 22.71 0.25
C LYS A 136 -10.90 21.35 0.20
N SER A 137 -10.76 20.63 1.33
CA SER A 137 -10.22 19.28 1.39
C SER A 137 -11.09 18.29 0.58
N ARG A 138 -12.41 18.41 0.70
CA ARG A 138 -13.36 17.63 -0.11
C ARG A 138 -13.15 17.86 -1.61
N ARG A 139 -13.10 19.13 -2.04
CA ARG A 139 -12.87 19.47 -3.46
C ARG A 139 -11.53 18.91 -3.97
N ARG A 140 -10.44 19.06 -3.19
CA ARG A 140 -9.13 18.49 -3.57
C ARG A 140 -9.21 16.97 -3.79
N LEU A 141 -9.92 16.22 -2.94
CA LEU A 141 -10.10 14.79 -3.13
C LEU A 141 -10.92 14.45 -4.39
N VAL A 142 -11.97 15.22 -4.69
CA VAL A 142 -12.76 15.05 -5.92
C VAL A 142 -11.93 15.38 -7.16
N ASP A 143 -11.16 16.47 -7.14
CA ASP A 143 -10.26 16.86 -8.24
C ASP A 143 -9.20 15.77 -8.48
N THR A 144 -8.57 15.27 -7.41
CA THR A 144 -7.61 14.17 -7.47
C THR A 144 -8.24 12.90 -8.06
N LEU A 145 -9.45 12.55 -7.65
CA LEU A 145 -10.18 11.41 -8.22
C LEU A 145 -10.43 11.59 -9.71
N THR A 146 -10.81 12.79 -10.14
CA THR A 146 -11.03 13.13 -11.56
C THR A 146 -9.74 12.98 -12.36
N GLU A 147 -8.61 13.48 -11.87
CA GLU A 147 -7.29 13.33 -12.50
C GLU A 147 -6.86 11.87 -12.59
N GLN A 148 -7.06 11.09 -11.51
CA GLN A 148 -6.73 9.67 -11.48
C GLN A 148 -7.56 8.88 -12.50
N ARG A 149 -8.85 9.15 -12.62
CA ARG A 149 -9.75 8.49 -13.59
C ARG A 149 -9.46 8.86 -15.04
N ALA A 150 -8.73 9.94 -15.29
CA ALA A 150 -8.23 10.23 -16.62
C ALA A 150 -7.11 9.24 -17.06
N GLN A 151 -6.50 8.49 -16.11
CA GLN A 151 -5.45 7.52 -16.39
C GLN A 151 -6.03 6.12 -16.66
N PRO A 152 -5.67 5.46 -17.79
CA PRO A 152 -6.23 4.15 -18.13
C PRO A 152 -5.87 3.03 -17.13
N ASP A 153 -4.64 3.04 -16.60
CA ASP A 153 -4.20 2.07 -15.61
C ASP A 153 -4.99 2.17 -14.30
N PHE A 154 -5.34 3.38 -13.90
CA PHE A 154 -6.21 3.60 -12.73
C PHE A 154 -7.60 2.98 -12.94
N LEU A 155 -8.23 3.19 -14.09
CA LEU A 155 -9.53 2.60 -14.44
C LEU A 155 -9.46 1.06 -14.46
N ALA A 156 -8.34 0.50 -14.97
CA ALA A 156 -8.13 -0.94 -14.94
C ALA A 156 -8.09 -1.48 -13.50
N HIS A 157 -7.35 -0.80 -12.60
CA HIS A 157 -7.25 -1.17 -11.20
C HIS A 157 -8.59 -0.99 -10.45
N GLU A 158 -9.29 0.12 -10.69
CA GLU A 158 -10.60 0.38 -10.07
C GLU A 158 -11.57 -0.74 -10.41
N ARG A 159 -11.69 -1.09 -11.70
CA ARG A 159 -12.57 -2.17 -12.14
C ARG A 159 -12.13 -3.53 -11.63
N LEU A 160 -10.83 -3.79 -11.67
CA LEU A 160 -10.27 -5.03 -11.17
C LEU A 160 -10.62 -5.28 -9.71
N LEU A 161 -10.35 -4.30 -8.83
CA LEU A 161 -10.58 -4.44 -7.40
C LEU A 161 -12.07 -4.54 -7.06
N ASP A 162 -12.92 -3.76 -7.74
CA ASP A 162 -14.37 -3.85 -7.59
C ASP A 162 -14.89 -5.27 -7.88
N ARG A 163 -14.33 -5.94 -8.87
CA ARG A 163 -14.71 -7.33 -9.22
C ARG A 163 -14.00 -8.39 -8.42
N LEU A 164 -12.75 -8.13 -8.00
CA LEU A 164 -11.97 -9.06 -7.19
C LEU A 164 -12.51 -9.15 -5.76
N TYR A 165 -13.08 -8.06 -5.25
CA TYR A 165 -13.59 -7.94 -3.89
C TYR A 165 -15.03 -7.36 -3.91
N PRO A 166 -16.02 -8.06 -4.51
CA PRO A 166 -17.38 -7.53 -4.62
C PRO A 166 -18.00 -7.31 -3.24
N ALA A 167 -18.62 -6.13 -3.04
CA ALA A 167 -19.24 -5.70 -1.78
C ALA A 167 -18.30 -5.71 -0.54
N HIS A 168 -17.00 -5.84 -0.76
CA HIS A 168 -15.99 -5.85 0.30
C HIS A 168 -15.24 -4.50 0.34
N PRO A 169 -14.82 -4.00 1.52
CA PRO A 169 -14.08 -2.74 1.62
C PRO A 169 -12.83 -2.67 0.74
N TYR A 170 -12.13 -3.79 0.55
CA TYR A 170 -10.95 -3.85 -0.33
C TYR A 170 -11.25 -3.75 -1.83
N GLY A 171 -12.51 -3.83 -2.23
CA GLY A 171 -12.94 -3.57 -3.60
C GLY A 171 -12.92 -2.09 -3.99
N ARG A 172 -12.80 -1.19 -3.02
CA ARG A 172 -12.68 0.24 -3.28
C ARG A 172 -11.21 0.64 -3.40
N LEU A 173 -10.84 1.16 -4.55
CA LEU A 173 -9.50 1.72 -4.76
C LEU A 173 -9.37 3.10 -4.14
N THR A 174 -10.44 3.91 -4.25
CA THR A 174 -10.53 5.30 -3.81
C THR A 174 -11.90 5.61 -3.21
N PRO A 175 -12.07 6.78 -2.57
CA PRO A 175 -13.37 7.35 -2.25
C PRO A 175 -14.31 7.38 -3.44
N THR A 176 -15.60 7.51 -3.19
CA THR A 176 -16.58 7.83 -4.20
C THR A 176 -17.01 9.29 -4.08
N GLU A 177 -17.30 9.97 -5.20
CA GLU A 177 -17.81 11.34 -5.15
C GLU A 177 -19.08 11.44 -4.31
N ARG A 178 -20.00 10.49 -4.47
CA ARG A 178 -21.22 10.41 -3.67
C ARG A 178 -20.92 10.22 -2.19
N GLY A 179 -19.97 9.34 -1.85
CA GLY A 179 -19.54 9.11 -0.47
C GLY A 179 -18.95 10.38 0.13
N LEU A 180 -18.00 11.02 -0.57
CA LEU A 180 -17.40 12.28 -0.15
C LEU A 180 -18.45 13.39 0.05
N ALA A 181 -19.42 13.52 -0.85
CA ALA A 181 -20.49 14.51 -0.77
C ALA A 181 -21.43 14.30 0.44
N SER A 182 -21.53 13.05 0.93
CA SER A 182 -22.42 12.71 2.05
C SER A 182 -21.76 12.85 3.44
N VAL A 183 -20.43 12.97 3.51
CA VAL A 183 -19.70 13.12 4.78
C VAL A 183 -19.87 14.54 5.30
N THR A 184 -20.46 14.71 6.47
CA THR A 184 -20.55 16.00 7.14
C THR A 184 -19.31 16.28 8.01
N ARG A 185 -19.10 17.54 8.38
CA ARG A 185 -18.06 17.92 9.34
C ARG A 185 -18.22 17.21 10.68
N ASP A 186 -19.47 17.02 11.16
CA ASP A 186 -19.74 16.30 12.41
C ASP A 186 -19.40 14.82 12.30
N ASP A 187 -19.60 14.21 11.10
CA ASP A 187 -19.13 12.85 10.83
C ASP A 187 -17.61 12.77 10.89
N ALA A 188 -16.93 13.75 10.32
CA ALA A 188 -15.46 13.84 10.36
C ALA A 188 -14.93 13.98 11.79
N ALA A 189 -15.52 14.89 12.59
CA ALA A 189 -15.13 15.07 13.98
C ALA A 189 -15.37 13.82 14.83
N ARG A 190 -16.51 13.12 14.61
CA ARG A 190 -16.82 11.85 15.27
C ARG A 190 -15.81 10.78 14.86
N PHE A 191 -15.55 10.60 13.55
CA PHE A 191 -14.59 9.60 13.07
C PHE A 191 -13.18 9.87 13.62
N ALA A 192 -12.72 11.12 13.62
CA ALA A 192 -11.44 11.51 14.20
C ALA A 192 -11.37 11.13 15.69
N GLY A 193 -12.38 11.51 16.48
CA GLY A 193 -12.46 11.21 17.91
C GLY A 193 -12.54 9.73 18.25
N GLU A 194 -13.20 8.93 17.42
CA GLU A 194 -13.36 7.49 17.64
C GLU A 194 -12.21 6.66 17.09
N ARG A 195 -11.63 7.03 15.93
CA ARG A 195 -10.69 6.20 15.17
C ARG A 195 -9.24 6.69 15.25
N LEU A 196 -9.01 8.02 15.27
CA LEU A 196 -7.67 8.62 15.34
C LEU A 196 -7.34 9.16 16.75
N SER A 197 -8.05 8.72 17.75
CA SER A 197 -7.80 9.04 19.16
C SER A 197 -6.51 8.37 19.66
N LEU A 198 -5.73 9.07 20.49
CA LEU A 198 -4.56 8.50 21.17
C LEU A 198 -4.89 7.24 22.00
N GLY A 199 -6.16 7.04 22.38
CA GLY A 199 -6.64 5.82 23.00
C GLY A 199 -6.40 4.56 22.17
N ARG A 200 -6.33 4.70 20.84
CA ARG A 200 -6.12 3.61 19.86
C ARG A 200 -4.73 3.62 19.25
N GLY A 201 -3.98 4.68 19.45
CA GLY A 201 -2.68 4.89 18.82
C GLY A 201 -1.57 4.00 19.37
N THR A 202 -0.55 3.79 18.56
CA THR A 202 0.79 3.32 18.98
C THR A 202 1.82 4.26 18.39
N LEU A 203 2.67 4.82 19.24
CA LEU A 203 3.75 5.72 18.85
C LEU A 203 5.00 4.93 18.46
N LEU A 204 5.57 5.25 17.32
CA LEU A 204 6.79 4.67 16.79
C LEU A 204 7.78 5.77 16.44
N MET A 205 9.03 5.61 16.84
CA MET A 205 10.08 6.60 16.62
C MET A 205 11.38 5.94 16.19
N ALA A 206 12.12 6.58 15.30
CA ALA A 206 13.49 6.21 15.00
C ALA A 206 14.33 7.47 14.69
N GLY A 207 15.60 7.45 15.09
CA GLY A 207 16.52 8.56 14.85
C GLY A 207 17.93 8.25 15.32
N ALA A 208 18.87 9.20 15.16
CA ALA A 208 20.25 9.01 15.61
C ALA A 208 20.39 9.03 17.14
N ALA A 209 19.45 9.68 17.85
CA ALA A 209 19.42 9.73 19.30
C ALA A 209 19.17 8.35 19.94
N ALA A 210 19.57 8.23 21.19
CA ALA A 210 19.27 7.03 21.98
C ALA A 210 17.75 6.86 22.18
N PRO A 211 17.21 5.63 22.19
CA PRO A 211 15.78 5.38 22.33
C PRO A 211 15.19 6.03 23.58
N ASP A 212 15.88 5.99 24.72
CA ASP A 212 15.40 6.58 25.98
C ASP A 212 15.21 8.11 25.87
N ARG A 213 16.08 8.81 25.11
CA ARG A 213 15.94 10.24 24.84
C ARG A 213 14.72 10.54 23.98
N LEU A 214 14.48 9.72 22.94
CA LEU A 214 13.30 9.84 22.07
C LEU A 214 12.01 9.59 22.88
N LEU A 215 11.99 8.54 23.71
CA LEU A 215 10.86 8.20 24.55
C LEU A 215 10.61 9.24 25.65
N ALA A 216 11.67 9.82 26.24
CA ALA A 216 11.53 10.90 27.20
C ALA A 216 10.96 12.18 26.58
N ALA A 217 11.35 12.52 25.35
CA ALA A 217 10.73 13.62 24.60
C ALA A 217 9.25 13.36 24.34
N ALA A 218 8.91 12.16 23.87
CA ALA A 218 7.52 11.76 23.68
C ALA A 218 6.70 11.80 24.98
N ASP A 219 7.28 11.39 26.11
CA ASP A 219 6.58 11.41 27.39
C ASP A 219 6.34 12.82 27.93
N ARG A 220 7.22 13.79 27.62
CA ARG A 220 6.99 15.21 27.95
C ARG A 220 5.76 15.76 27.25
N GLU A 221 5.62 15.49 25.93
CA GLU A 221 4.60 16.13 25.09
C GLU A 221 3.29 15.31 25.01
N LEU A 222 3.36 13.99 25.08
CA LEU A 222 2.20 13.10 24.93
C LEU A 222 1.82 12.36 26.23
N GLY A 223 2.70 12.36 27.24
CA GLY A 223 2.53 11.61 28.47
C GLY A 223 1.43 12.15 29.40
N GLY A 224 1.03 13.42 29.25
CA GLY A 224 -0.08 14.04 30.00
C GLY A 224 -1.43 14.03 29.29
N LEU A 225 -1.48 13.55 28.05
CA LEU A 225 -2.69 13.63 27.23
C LEU A 225 -3.71 12.56 27.60
N PRO A 226 -5.03 12.86 27.51
CA PRO A 226 -6.06 11.88 27.75
C PRO A 226 -6.04 10.79 26.67
N ARG A 227 -6.35 9.57 27.10
CA ARG A 227 -6.56 8.42 26.21
C ARG A 227 -8.01 7.94 26.36
N PRO A 228 -8.96 8.53 25.64
CA PRO A 228 -10.33 8.10 25.70
C PRO A 228 -10.47 6.65 25.21
N VAL A 229 -11.28 5.88 25.91
CA VAL A 229 -11.70 4.57 25.44
C VAL A 229 -12.74 4.78 24.36
N THR A 230 -12.47 4.25 23.18
CA THR A 230 -13.36 4.36 22.02
C THR A 230 -13.83 2.97 21.58
N PRO A 231 -15.01 2.88 20.94
CA PRO A 231 -15.52 1.61 20.42
C PRO A 231 -14.54 0.96 19.43
N ASP A 232 -14.45 -0.36 19.46
CA ASP A 232 -13.65 -1.08 18.47
C ASP A 232 -14.15 -0.81 17.05
N PRO A 233 -13.24 -0.68 16.07
CA PRO A 233 -13.64 -0.56 14.67
C PRO A 233 -14.37 -1.83 14.23
N PRO A 234 -15.29 -1.72 13.27
CA PRO A 234 -15.85 -2.90 12.65
C PRO A 234 -14.72 -3.76 12.05
N GLY A 235 -14.79 -5.06 12.28
CA GLY A 235 -13.83 -6.00 11.70
C GLY A 235 -13.94 -5.99 10.17
N VAL A 236 -12.81 -6.04 9.48
CA VAL A 236 -12.80 -6.25 8.03
C VAL A 236 -13.23 -7.69 7.77
N PRO A 237 -14.29 -7.93 6.97
CA PRO A 237 -14.75 -9.27 6.66
C PRO A 237 -13.69 -10.07 5.90
N ASP A 238 -13.85 -11.38 5.81
CA ASP A 238 -13.03 -12.21 4.93
C ASP A 238 -13.36 -11.90 3.46
N ALA A 239 -12.33 -11.89 2.62
CA ALA A 239 -12.53 -11.61 1.19
C ALA A 239 -13.39 -12.73 0.55
N PRO A 240 -14.35 -12.38 -0.31
CA PRO A 240 -15.17 -13.36 -1.00
C PRO A 240 -14.30 -14.21 -1.95
N ALA A 241 -14.67 -15.46 -2.11
CA ALA A 241 -14.09 -16.31 -3.14
C ALA A 241 -14.59 -15.88 -4.52
N ILE A 242 -13.69 -15.84 -5.51
CA ILE A 242 -14.06 -15.65 -6.92
C ILE A 242 -13.96 -17.01 -7.59
N PRO A 243 -15.12 -17.61 -7.99
CA PRO A 243 -15.11 -18.99 -8.50
C PRO A 243 -14.61 -19.09 -9.93
N ASP A 244 -14.85 -18.07 -10.78
CA ASP A 244 -14.62 -18.14 -12.21
C ASP A 244 -13.71 -17.02 -12.73
N PHE A 245 -13.11 -17.26 -13.90
CA PHE A 245 -12.39 -16.22 -14.64
C PHE A 245 -13.40 -15.29 -15.34
N THR A 246 -13.28 -13.98 -15.11
CA THR A 246 -14.15 -12.96 -15.70
C THR A 246 -13.36 -11.92 -16.46
N VAL A 247 -13.96 -11.40 -17.55
CA VAL A 247 -13.35 -10.38 -18.43
C VAL A 247 -14.16 -9.10 -18.39
N HIS A 248 -13.52 -8.00 -18.04
CA HIS A 248 -14.13 -6.68 -17.95
C HIS A 248 -13.40 -5.70 -18.87
N LEU A 249 -14.17 -4.96 -19.67
CA LEU A 249 -13.68 -3.98 -20.62
C LEU A 249 -14.17 -2.59 -20.25
N VAL A 250 -13.25 -1.68 -20.00
CA VAL A 250 -13.50 -0.25 -19.84
C VAL A 250 -13.35 0.42 -21.20
N HIS A 251 -14.43 1.02 -21.69
CA HIS A 251 -14.41 1.68 -22.99
C HIS A 251 -13.72 3.04 -22.92
N ARG A 252 -12.65 3.20 -23.72
CA ARG A 252 -12.00 4.48 -23.96
C ARG A 252 -11.88 4.72 -25.46
N PRO A 253 -12.80 5.52 -26.04
CA PRO A 253 -12.89 5.73 -27.48
C PRO A 253 -11.59 6.26 -28.09
N GLY A 254 -11.18 5.74 -29.24
CA GLY A 254 -9.99 6.20 -29.97
C GLY A 254 -8.67 5.86 -29.31
N SER A 255 -8.63 5.07 -28.25
CA SER A 255 -7.39 4.62 -27.61
C SER A 255 -6.57 3.78 -28.59
N VAL A 256 -5.29 4.14 -28.75
CA VAL A 256 -4.31 3.40 -29.57
C VAL A 256 -3.48 2.42 -28.73
N GLN A 257 -3.62 2.47 -27.42
CA GLN A 257 -3.03 1.55 -26.45
C GLN A 257 -4.10 0.79 -25.70
N THR A 258 -3.74 -0.38 -25.22
CA THR A 258 -4.55 -1.25 -24.37
C THR A 258 -3.79 -1.52 -23.07
N ASN A 259 -4.43 -1.22 -21.95
CA ASN A 259 -3.94 -1.60 -20.62
C ASN A 259 -4.64 -2.89 -20.20
N LEU A 260 -3.87 -3.91 -19.87
CA LEU A 260 -4.37 -5.23 -19.46
C LEU A 260 -3.87 -5.54 -18.06
N LEU A 261 -4.79 -5.83 -17.16
CA LEU A 261 -4.49 -6.18 -15.78
C LEU A 261 -5.29 -7.43 -15.39
N PHE A 262 -4.59 -8.50 -15.09
CA PHE A 262 -5.14 -9.70 -14.51
C PHE A 262 -4.86 -9.73 -13.01
N ALA A 263 -5.82 -10.15 -12.18
CA ALA A 263 -5.55 -10.52 -10.81
C ALA A 263 -6.44 -11.67 -10.32
N ARG A 264 -5.93 -12.35 -9.30
CA ARG A 264 -6.67 -13.38 -8.56
C ARG A 264 -6.46 -13.23 -7.06
N PRO A 265 -7.39 -13.72 -6.21
CA PRO A 265 -7.15 -13.79 -4.77
C PRO A 265 -5.87 -14.56 -4.44
N ALA A 266 -5.14 -14.05 -3.47
CA ALA A 266 -3.92 -14.64 -2.95
C ALA A 266 -3.90 -14.48 -1.41
N ILE A 267 -2.74 -14.26 -0.84
CA ILE A 267 -2.49 -14.37 0.60
C ILE A 267 -2.37 -13.01 1.29
N ALA A 268 -2.78 -12.96 2.56
CA ALA A 268 -2.51 -11.84 3.45
C ALA A 268 -1.01 -11.72 3.77
N ARG A 269 -0.58 -10.55 4.29
CA ARG A 269 0.83 -10.32 4.67
C ARG A 269 1.32 -11.26 5.77
N SER A 270 0.46 -11.64 6.69
CA SER A 270 0.77 -12.54 7.80
C SER A 270 0.81 -14.03 7.42
N HIS A 271 0.50 -14.38 6.17
CA HIS A 271 0.48 -15.78 5.75
C HIS A 271 1.89 -16.42 5.84
N PRO A 272 2.05 -17.64 6.40
CA PRO A 272 3.37 -18.29 6.58
C PRO A 272 4.18 -18.43 5.29
N ARG A 273 3.53 -18.58 4.15
CA ARG A 273 4.16 -18.73 2.82
C ARG A 273 4.37 -17.39 2.09
N TYR A 274 4.28 -16.26 2.80
CA TYR A 274 4.44 -14.95 2.16
C TYR A 274 5.79 -14.79 1.47
N LEU A 275 6.90 -15.14 2.14
CA LEU A 275 8.25 -15.01 1.55
C LEU A 275 8.44 -15.95 0.35
N THR A 276 7.83 -17.12 0.39
CA THR A 276 7.84 -18.07 -0.71
C THR A 276 7.12 -17.53 -1.95
N ALA A 277 5.92 -16.96 -1.74
CA ALA A 277 5.16 -16.33 -2.81
C ALA A 277 5.87 -15.05 -3.35
N LEU A 278 6.50 -14.28 -2.46
CA LEU A 278 7.29 -13.11 -2.84
C LEU A 278 8.49 -13.48 -3.72
N ALA A 279 9.22 -14.54 -3.37
CA ALA A 279 10.35 -15.05 -4.17
C ALA A 279 9.88 -15.56 -5.54
N ALA A 280 8.75 -16.27 -5.59
CA ALA A 280 8.14 -16.70 -6.83
C ALA A 280 7.69 -15.53 -7.70
N ASN A 281 7.01 -14.55 -7.13
CA ASN A 281 6.58 -13.34 -7.87
C ASN A 281 7.78 -12.57 -8.43
N GLN A 282 8.87 -12.44 -7.67
CA GLN A 282 10.07 -11.73 -8.12
C GLN A 282 10.64 -12.33 -9.41
N SER A 283 10.66 -13.64 -9.54
CA SER A 283 11.16 -14.29 -10.76
C SER A 283 10.17 -14.25 -11.92
N LEU A 284 8.86 -14.24 -11.65
CA LEU A 284 7.85 -14.15 -12.71
C LEU A 284 7.77 -12.77 -13.34
N GLY A 285 7.58 -11.72 -12.53
CA GLY A 285 7.33 -10.37 -13.04
C GLY A 285 7.76 -9.23 -12.11
N GLY A 286 8.58 -9.51 -11.07
CA GLY A 286 8.95 -8.52 -10.05
C GLY A 286 9.99 -7.47 -10.49
N GLY A 287 10.44 -7.47 -11.75
CA GLY A 287 11.40 -6.49 -12.25
C GLY A 287 11.94 -6.81 -13.65
N ALA A 288 12.89 -6.01 -14.14
CA ALA A 288 13.43 -6.12 -15.50
C ALA A 288 14.14 -7.45 -15.81
N SER A 289 14.60 -8.18 -14.81
CA SER A 289 15.21 -9.51 -15.00
C SER A 289 14.22 -10.68 -14.87
N SER A 290 12.93 -10.39 -14.80
CA SER A 290 11.85 -11.36 -14.64
C SER A 290 11.44 -12.00 -15.97
N ARG A 291 10.75 -13.14 -15.89
CA ARG A 291 10.31 -13.89 -17.08
C ARG A 291 9.34 -13.12 -17.95
N LEU A 292 8.35 -12.44 -17.36
CA LEU A 292 7.38 -11.63 -18.11
C LEU A 292 8.06 -10.52 -18.90
N PHE A 293 8.95 -9.78 -18.24
CA PHE A 293 9.67 -8.68 -18.87
C PHE A 293 10.57 -9.17 -20.00
N HIS A 294 11.36 -10.20 -19.76
CA HIS A 294 12.28 -10.75 -20.75
C HIS A 294 11.54 -11.26 -21.98
N VAL A 295 10.52 -12.10 -21.81
CA VAL A 295 9.81 -12.71 -22.95
C VAL A 295 8.94 -11.71 -23.70
N LEU A 296 8.12 -10.90 -22.99
CA LEU A 296 7.14 -10.03 -23.65
C LEU A 296 7.73 -8.72 -24.16
N ARG A 297 8.74 -8.18 -23.49
CA ARG A 297 9.43 -6.96 -23.92
C ARG A 297 10.65 -7.24 -24.79
N GLU A 298 11.62 -8.02 -24.28
CA GLU A 298 12.93 -8.14 -24.91
C GLU A 298 12.90 -9.08 -26.13
N GLU A 299 12.26 -10.26 -26.01
CA GLU A 299 12.19 -11.22 -27.09
C GLU A 299 11.10 -10.88 -28.12
N ARG A 300 9.87 -10.51 -27.66
CA ARG A 300 8.71 -10.33 -28.55
C ARG A 300 8.41 -8.87 -28.90
N GLY A 301 8.93 -7.89 -28.18
CA GLY A 301 8.74 -6.46 -28.47
C GLY A 301 7.27 -5.98 -28.37
N LEU A 302 6.43 -6.66 -27.58
CA LEU A 302 5.00 -6.37 -27.52
C LEU A 302 4.66 -5.18 -26.61
N THR A 303 5.58 -4.80 -25.73
CA THR A 303 5.35 -3.82 -24.66
C THR A 303 6.64 -3.12 -24.27
N TYR A 304 6.51 -2.01 -23.55
CA TYR A 304 7.63 -1.40 -22.82
C TYR A 304 7.87 -2.05 -21.45
N GLY A 305 6.92 -2.85 -20.93
CA GLY A 305 7.07 -3.61 -19.70
C GLY A 305 5.88 -4.52 -19.42
N ALA A 306 6.18 -5.69 -18.89
CA ALA A 306 5.19 -6.62 -18.36
C ALA A 306 5.64 -7.06 -16.96
N TYR A 307 4.77 -6.95 -15.99
CA TYR A 307 5.10 -7.13 -14.58
C TYR A 307 4.11 -8.02 -13.85
N SER A 308 4.51 -8.55 -12.71
CA SER A 308 3.59 -9.13 -11.75
C SER A 308 3.84 -8.57 -10.35
N SER A 309 2.80 -8.56 -9.54
CA SER A 309 2.84 -8.07 -8.18
C SER A 309 2.11 -9.02 -7.23
N LEU A 310 2.58 -9.06 -5.99
CA LEU A 310 1.85 -9.65 -4.88
C LEU A 310 1.43 -8.50 -3.97
N SER A 311 0.13 -8.28 -3.83
CA SER A 311 -0.46 -7.17 -3.08
C SER A 311 -1.14 -7.68 -1.81
N PRO A 312 -0.38 -7.99 -0.74
CA PRO A 312 -0.93 -8.47 0.50
C PRO A 312 -1.54 -7.31 1.30
N ARG A 313 -2.67 -7.57 1.95
CA ARG A 313 -3.31 -6.69 2.93
C ARG A 313 -3.38 -7.40 4.28
N VAL A 314 -3.98 -6.77 5.28
CA VAL A 314 -4.10 -7.35 6.63
C VAL A 314 -4.94 -8.63 6.63
N ARG A 315 -6.09 -8.65 5.94
CA ARG A 315 -7.05 -9.77 5.96
C ARG A 315 -7.07 -10.60 4.68
N ALA A 316 -6.52 -10.07 3.58
CA ALA A 316 -6.53 -10.72 2.28
C ALA A 316 -5.34 -10.26 1.44
N GLY A 317 -5.29 -10.67 0.20
CA GLY A 317 -4.33 -10.19 -0.79
C GLY A 317 -4.69 -10.70 -2.17
N HIS A 318 -3.99 -10.20 -3.16
CA HIS A 318 -4.11 -10.70 -4.53
C HIS A 318 -2.74 -10.76 -5.21
N PHE A 319 -2.64 -11.66 -6.16
CA PHE A 319 -1.61 -11.67 -7.18
C PHE A 319 -2.14 -10.93 -8.39
N GLY A 320 -1.32 -10.09 -9.01
CA GLY A 320 -1.64 -9.39 -10.25
C GLY A 320 -0.55 -9.57 -11.30
N ALA A 321 -0.93 -9.51 -12.58
CA ALA A 321 -0.02 -9.45 -13.72
C ALA A 321 -0.54 -8.43 -14.73
N SER A 322 0.33 -7.56 -15.24
CA SER A 322 -0.05 -6.46 -16.12
C SER A 322 0.84 -6.34 -17.35
N ILE A 323 0.26 -5.82 -18.42
CA ILE A 323 0.96 -5.46 -19.65
C ILE A 323 0.22 -4.32 -20.35
N ASP A 324 0.97 -3.30 -20.77
CA ASP A 324 0.48 -2.23 -21.62
C ASP A 324 1.02 -2.44 -23.04
N CYS A 325 0.16 -2.42 -24.03
CA CYS A 325 0.58 -2.68 -25.41
C CYS A 325 -0.19 -1.80 -26.41
N ARG A 326 0.30 -1.77 -27.66
CA ARG A 326 -0.50 -1.19 -28.74
C ARG A 326 -1.76 -2.03 -28.97
N THR A 327 -2.86 -1.38 -29.34
CA THR A 327 -4.15 -2.05 -29.52
C THR A 327 -4.10 -3.15 -30.60
N ASP A 328 -3.29 -3.00 -31.64
CA ASP A 328 -3.16 -3.99 -32.73
C ASP A 328 -2.50 -5.31 -32.31
N VAL A 329 -1.70 -5.32 -31.24
CA VAL A 329 -1.03 -6.52 -30.71
C VAL A 329 -1.67 -7.07 -29.43
N THR A 330 -2.83 -6.53 -29.01
CA THR A 330 -3.51 -6.92 -27.75
C THR A 330 -3.74 -8.43 -27.64
N ARG A 331 -4.18 -9.10 -28.73
CA ARG A 331 -4.41 -10.55 -28.73
C ARG A 331 -3.14 -11.32 -28.37
N GLU A 332 -2.04 -10.97 -29.00
CA GLU A 332 -0.75 -11.65 -28.78
C GLU A 332 -0.19 -11.35 -27.38
N ALA A 333 -0.30 -10.09 -26.94
CA ALA A 333 0.15 -9.65 -25.63
C ALA A 333 -0.62 -10.38 -24.50
N LEU A 334 -1.97 -10.47 -24.61
CA LEU A 334 -2.80 -11.14 -23.61
C LEU A 334 -2.57 -12.65 -23.58
N ARG A 335 -2.48 -13.30 -24.75
CA ARG A 335 -2.12 -14.73 -24.84
C ARG A 335 -0.74 -14.99 -24.23
N GLY A 336 0.21 -14.10 -24.51
CA GLY A 336 1.55 -14.17 -23.94
C GLY A 336 1.55 -14.01 -22.42
N LEU A 337 0.86 -13.01 -21.90
CA LEU A 337 0.76 -12.75 -20.47
C LEU A 337 0.15 -13.94 -19.71
N LEU A 338 -1.09 -14.31 -20.08
CA LEU A 338 -1.80 -15.40 -19.40
C LEU A 338 -1.13 -16.77 -19.62
N GLY A 339 -0.54 -16.98 -20.80
CA GLY A 339 0.23 -18.20 -21.11
C GLY A 339 1.44 -18.34 -20.21
N LEU A 340 2.26 -17.28 -20.10
CA LEU A 340 3.45 -17.29 -19.23
C LEU A 340 3.09 -17.44 -17.75
N VAL A 341 2.02 -16.78 -17.29
CA VAL A 341 1.53 -16.95 -15.92
C VAL A 341 1.10 -18.39 -15.66
N ARG A 342 0.36 -19.01 -16.59
CA ARG A 342 -0.07 -20.41 -16.49
C ARG A 342 1.11 -21.39 -16.50
N ASP A 343 2.04 -21.22 -17.43
CA ASP A 343 3.23 -22.05 -17.54
C ASP A 343 4.10 -21.95 -16.28
N TYR A 344 4.18 -20.72 -15.73
CA TYR A 344 4.90 -20.48 -14.49
C TYR A 344 4.17 -21.11 -13.28
N ALA A 345 2.85 -21.04 -13.21
CA ALA A 345 2.07 -21.71 -12.17
C ALA A 345 2.27 -23.25 -12.21
N GLY A 346 2.36 -23.84 -13.40
CA GLY A 346 2.62 -25.29 -13.56
C GLY A 346 4.06 -25.70 -13.28
N GLY A 347 5.05 -24.92 -13.77
CA GLY A 347 6.46 -25.27 -13.73
C GLY A 347 7.30 -24.61 -12.64
N GLY A 348 6.87 -23.43 -12.19
CA GLY A 348 7.62 -22.57 -11.26
C GLY A 348 8.85 -21.91 -11.88
N PRO A 349 9.72 -21.32 -11.05
CA PRO A 349 11.00 -20.78 -11.48
C PRO A 349 12.00 -21.87 -11.84
N THR A 350 12.89 -21.57 -12.76
CA THR A 350 14.15 -22.32 -12.90
C THR A 350 15.04 -22.03 -11.68
N ARG A 351 16.07 -22.87 -11.48
CA ARG A 351 17.04 -22.65 -10.41
C ARG A 351 17.70 -21.28 -10.52
N ASP A 352 18.12 -20.87 -11.71
CA ASP A 352 18.81 -19.61 -11.94
C ASP A 352 17.90 -18.39 -11.70
N GLU A 353 16.63 -18.45 -12.12
CA GLU A 353 15.63 -17.41 -11.83
C GLU A 353 15.41 -17.27 -10.33
N HIS A 354 15.27 -18.39 -9.64
CA HIS A 354 15.08 -18.42 -8.19
C HIS A 354 16.28 -17.81 -7.44
N GLU A 355 17.50 -18.26 -7.75
CA GLU A 355 18.71 -17.74 -7.13
C GLU A 355 18.90 -16.23 -7.38
N ARG A 356 18.59 -15.74 -8.60
CA ARG A 356 18.61 -14.29 -8.89
C ARG A 356 17.59 -13.53 -8.06
N SER A 357 16.38 -14.07 -7.92
CA SER A 357 15.30 -13.46 -7.14
C SER A 357 15.67 -13.32 -5.67
N LEU A 358 16.20 -14.38 -5.06
CA LEU A 358 16.65 -14.33 -3.66
C LEU A 358 17.77 -13.30 -3.46
N ARG A 359 18.74 -13.23 -4.36
CA ARG A 359 19.82 -12.21 -4.30
C ARG A 359 19.26 -10.80 -4.42
N TYR A 360 18.37 -10.56 -5.37
CA TYR A 360 17.74 -9.25 -5.55
C TYR A 360 16.95 -8.82 -4.32
N LEU A 361 16.05 -9.66 -3.82
CA LEU A 361 15.25 -9.37 -2.63
C LEU A 361 16.10 -9.16 -1.39
N SER A 362 17.15 -9.99 -1.18
CA SER A 362 18.08 -9.82 -0.07
C SER A 362 18.88 -8.52 -0.14
N GLY A 363 19.26 -8.09 -1.35
CA GLY A 363 19.98 -6.83 -1.55
C GLY A 363 19.09 -5.61 -1.35
N THR A 364 17.92 -5.59 -1.98
CA THR A 364 16.96 -4.49 -1.85
C THR A 364 16.40 -4.36 -0.44
N PHE A 365 16.33 -5.46 0.33
CA PHE A 365 15.97 -5.42 1.74
C PHE A 365 16.84 -4.47 2.55
N VAL A 366 18.14 -4.48 2.32
CA VAL A 366 19.09 -3.58 3.01
C VAL A 366 18.94 -2.14 2.56
N LEU A 367 18.89 -1.93 1.23
CA LEU A 367 18.77 -0.59 0.65
C LEU A 367 17.48 0.12 1.07
N ALA A 368 16.39 -0.62 1.20
CA ALA A 368 15.10 -0.06 1.62
C ALA A 368 15.10 0.44 3.09
N ARG A 369 16.13 0.14 3.89
CA ARG A 369 16.21 0.41 5.34
C ARG A 369 17.30 1.41 5.73
N GLU A 370 17.68 2.29 4.82
CA GLU A 370 18.74 3.28 5.08
C GLU A 370 18.29 4.44 5.98
N THR A 371 17.00 4.74 6.02
CA THR A 371 16.49 5.93 6.73
C THR A 371 15.71 5.57 8.01
N PRO A 372 15.66 6.48 9.00
CA PRO A 372 14.81 6.30 10.18
C PRO A 372 13.34 6.09 9.82
N GLY A 373 12.83 6.81 8.80
CA GLY A 373 11.46 6.65 8.31
C GLY A 373 11.15 5.24 7.80
N ALA A 374 12.09 4.61 7.11
CA ALA A 374 11.93 3.24 6.63
C ALA A 374 11.86 2.23 7.79
N ILE A 375 12.64 2.42 8.85
CA ILE A 375 12.60 1.58 10.05
C ILE A 375 11.27 1.73 10.79
N VAL A 376 10.76 2.95 10.91
CA VAL A 376 9.44 3.22 11.49
C VAL A 376 8.35 2.56 10.64
N GLN A 377 8.43 2.66 9.31
CA GLN A 377 7.43 2.05 8.40
C GLN A 377 7.44 0.51 8.48
N ASP A 378 8.59 -0.11 8.65
CA ASP A 378 8.68 -1.55 8.91
C ASP A 378 7.93 -1.93 10.19
N GLU A 379 8.11 -1.14 11.25
CA GLU A 379 7.43 -1.41 12.52
C GLU A 379 5.91 -1.14 12.44
N VAL A 380 5.48 -0.12 11.69
CA VAL A 380 4.06 0.08 11.32
C VAL A 380 3.52 -1.16 10.62
N SER A 381 4.22 -1.66 9.60
CA SER A 381 3.82 -2.86 8.87
C SER A 381 3.75 -4.10 9.78
N ARG A 382 4.72 -4.25 10.67
CA ARG A 382 4.75 -5.36 11.63
C ARG A 382 3.54 -5.34 12.55
N LEU A 383 3.22 -4.18 13.12
CA LEU A 383 2.07 -4.00 14.01
C LEU A 383 0.75 -4.28 13.32
N LEU A 384 0.53 -3.66 12.17
CA LEU A 384 -0.73 -3.77 11.43
C LEU A 384 -1.02 -5.20 10.97
N ASN A 385 0.02 -5.94 10.60
CA ASN A 385 -0.13 -7.31 10.10
C ASN A 385 0.07 -8.38 11.19
N GLY A 386 0.24 -8.00 12.47
CA GLY A 386 0.44 -8.94 13.57
C GLY A 386 1.67 -9.84 13.40
N LEU A 387 2.75 -9.30 12.77
CA LEU A 387 3.95 -10.10 12.50
C LEU A 387 4.80 -10.27 13.77
N PRO A 388 5.61 -11.34 13.85
CA PRO A 388 6.50 -11.60 14.97
C PRO A 388 7.46 -10.43 15.26
N ARG A 389 7.94 -10.32 16.50
CA ARG A 389 8.89 -9.26 16.90
C ARG A 389 10.22 -9.33 16.16
N ASP A 390 10.65 -10.51 15.80
CA ASP A 390 11.88 -10.80 15.08
C ASP A 390 11.72 -10.86 13.56
N GLU A 391 10.53 -10.43 13.02
CA GLU A 391 10.20 -10.49 11.60
C GLU A 391 11.34 -9.97 10.72
N TRP A 392 11.83 -8.77 11.02
CA TRP A 392 12.85 -8.13 10.20
C TRP A 392 14.26 -8.63 10.49
N ALA A 393 14.54 -9.08 11.71
CA ALA A 393 15.83 -9.65 12.09
C ALA A 393 16.05 -11.00 11.39
N THR A 394 15.00 -11.81 11.25
CA THR A 394 15.08 -13.16 10.66
C THR A 394 14.70 -13.20 9.19
N TRP A 395 14.22 -12.09 8.62
CA TRP A 395 13.64 -12.04 7.27
C TRP A 395 14.58 -12.58 6.19
N ARG A 396 15.85 -12.16 6.20
CA ARG A 396 16.84 -12.57 5.19
C ARG A 396 17.20 -14.05 5.28
N ASP A 397 17.31 -14.58 6.49
CA ASP A 397 17.60 -16.01 6.72
C ASP A 397 16.42 -16.86 6.30
N ARG A 398 15.19 -16.45 6.62
CA ARG A 398 13.97 -17.11 6.15
C ARG A 398 13.82 -17.04 4.64
N LEU A 399 14.16 -15.89 4.02
CA LEU A 399 14.18 -15.79 2.56
C LEU A 399 15.22 -16.71 1.93
N ALA A 400 16.43 -16.78 2.49
CA ALA A 400 17.50 -17.65 2.00
C ALA A 400 17.18 -19.15 2.13
N ALA A 401 16.31 -19.50 3.09
CA ALA A 401 15.84 -20.87 3.27
C ALA A 401 14.74 -21.29 2.27
N VAL A 402 14.15 -20.34 1.52
CA VAL A 402 13.14 -20.67 0.49
C VAL A 402 13.79 -21.47 -0.63
N THR A 403 13.29 -22.69 -0.86
CA THR A 403 13.79 -23.55 -1.93
C THR A 403 13.05 -23.29 -3.26
N THR A 404 13.66 -23.70 -4.36
CA THR A 404 13.00 -23.65 -5.70
C THR A 404 11.69 -24.47 -5.70
N LYS A 405 11.63 -25.56 -4.92
CA LYS A 405 10.40 -26.35 -4.76
C LYS A 405 9.31 -25.53 -4.05
N ASP A 406 9.65 -24.84 -2.96
CA ASP A 406 8.68 -24.01 -2.24
C ASP A 406 8.14 -22.87 -3.13
N ALA A 407 9.00 -22.23 -3.92
CA ALA A 407 8.60 -21.21 -4.88
C ALA A 407 7.68 -21.77 -5.99
N ARG A 408 7.94 -22.99 -6.48
CA ARG A 408 7.07 -23.69 -7.43
C ARG A 408 5.71 -23.99 -6.82
N ASP A 409 5.67 -24.53 -5.61
CA ASP A 409 4.43 -24.85 -4.92
C ASP A 409 3.62 -23.57 -4.63
N ALA A 410 4.27 -22.43 -4.32
CA ALA A 410 3.61 -21.16 -4.16
C ALA A 410 3.04 -20.62 -5.49
N ALA A 411 3.78 -20.76 -6.58
CA ALA A 411 3.32 -20.35 -7.91
C ALA A 411 2.04 -21.10 -8.31
N ARG A 412 2.04 -22.41 -8.14
CA ARG A 412 0.87 -23.27 -8.42
C ARG A 412 -0.35 -22.85 -7.61
N ASP A 413 -0.18 -22.62 -6.31
CA ASP A 413 -1.29 -22.38 -5.40
C ASP A 413 -1.85 -20.94 -5.51
N PHE A 414 -0.99 -19.96 -5.85
CA PHE A 414 -1.35 -18.54 -5.75
C PHE A 414 -1.36 -17.80 -7.09
N PHE A 415 -0.82 -18.33 -8.19
CA PHE A 415 -0.67 -17.58 -9.44
C PHE A 415 -1.42 -18.20 -10.63
N ASP A 416 -1.99 -19.39 -10.49
CA ASP A 416 -2.75 -20.02 -11.59
C ASP A 416 -3.87 -19.10 -12.09
N PRO A 417 -3.89 -18.71 -13.40
CA PRO A 417 -4.88 -17.81 -13.97
C PRO A 417 -6.22 -18.48 -14.33
N SER A 418 -6.51 -19.66 -13.82
CA SER A 418 -7.78 -20.36 -14.05
C SER A 418 -8.96 -19.67 -13.36
N VAL A 419 -8.73 -18.87 -12.34
CA VAL A 419 -9.72 -18.04 -11.63
C VAL A 419 -9.19 -16.61 -11.51
N GLY A 420 -10.09 -15.63 -11.46
CA GLY A 420 -9.71 -14.24 -11.26
C GLY A 420 -10.44 -13.27 -12.18
N VAL A 421 -9.91 -12.06 -12.25
CA VAL A 421 -10.47 -10.95 -13.02
C VAL A 421 -9.44 -10.46 -14.01
N LEU A 422 -9.82 -10.35 -15.27
CA LEU A 422 -9.11 -9.61 -16.29
C LEU A 422 -9.82 -8.27 -16.51
N ALA A 423 -9.14 -7.16 -16.24
CA ALA A 423 -9.58 -5.82 -16.60
C ALA A 423 -8.78 -5.32 -17.81
N ALA A 424 -9.46 -4.85 -18.83
CA ALA A 424 -8.88 -4.24 -20.02
C ALA A 424 -9.41 -2.81 -20.18
N VAL A 425 -8.55 -1.88 -20.57
CA VAL A 425 -8.94 -0.49 -20.91
C VAL A 425 -8.49 -0.17 -22.31
N GLY A 426 -9.39 0.34 -23.13
CA GLY A 426 -9.12 0.75 -24.51
C GLY A 426 -10.38 0.89 -25.37
N ASP A 427 -10.21 0.99 -26.68
CA ASP A 427 -11.33 1.14 -27.60
C ASP A 427 -12.13 -0.17 -27.74
N ALA A 428 -13.35 -0.18 -27.20
CA ALA A 428 -14.20 -1.37 -27.17
C ALA A 428 -14.55 -1.90 -28.56
N SER A 429 -14.65 -1.04 -29.57
CA SER A 429 -14.94 -1.49 -30.95
C SER A 429 -13.82 -2.39 -31.51
N ARG A 430 -12.58 -2.20 -31.05
CA ARG A 430 -11.42 -2.96 -31.45
C ARG A 430 -11.11 -4.12 -30.49
N LEU A 431 -11.33 -3.92 -29.20
CA LEU A 431 -10.90 -4.86 -28.14
C LEU A 431 -11.92 -5.95 -27.88
N ARG A 432 -13.23 -5.67 -27.97
CA ARG A 432 -14.26 -6.65 -27.62
C ARG A 432 -14.11 -7.98 -28.37
N PRO A 433 -13.94 -8.00 -29.72
CA PRO A 433 -13.79 -9.27 -30.45
C PRO A 433 -12.53 -10.05 -30.05
N VAL A 434 -11.48 -9.35 -29.58
CA VAL A 434 -10.25 -9.98 -29.09
C VAL A 434 -10.45 -10.58 -27.71
N LEU A 435 -11.12 -9.87 -26.84
CA LEU A 435 -11.32 -10.29 -25.44
C LEU A 435 -12.35 -11.42 -25.31
N GLU A 436 -13.34 -11.49 -26.20
CA GLU A 436 -14.33 -12.58 -26.30
C GLU A 436 -13.69 -13.97 -26.56
N GLU A 437 -12.46 -14.01 -27.07
CA GLU A 437 -11.69 -15.26 -27.19
C GLU A 437 -11.25 -15.83 -25.82
N PHE A 438 -11.26 -15.03 -24.77
CA PHE A 438 -10.80 -15.39 -23.42
C PHE A 438 -11.95 -15.61 -22.43
N GLY A 439 -13.14 -15.10 -22.75
CA GLY A 439 -14.33 -15.24 -21.92
C GLY A 439 -15.43 -14.25 -22.28
N GLU A 440 -16.57 -14.35 -21.61
CA GLU A 440 -17.66 -13.38 -21.77
C GLU A 440 -17.20 -11.99 -21.30
N VAL A 441 -17.37 -10.99 -22.19
CA VAL A 441 -16.91 -9.62 -21.95
C VAL A 441 -18.01 -8.76 -21.36
N THR A 442 -17.83 -8.33 -20.12
CA THR A 442 -18.66 -7.31 -19.49
C THR A 442 -18.10 -5.92 -19.79
N LEU A 443 -18.87 -5.10 -20.52
CA LEU A 443 -18.53 -3.70 -20.74
C LEU A 443 -18.82 -2.89 -19.46
N TRP A 444 -17.87 -2.07 -19.05
CA TRP A 444 -18.01 -1.17 -17.92
C TRP A 444 -17.83 0.28 -18.36
N ASP A 445 -18.80 1.11 -17.94
CA ASP A 445 -18.74 2.55 -18.09
C ASP A 445 -18.30 3.15 -16.76
N PRO A 446 -17.12 3.81 -16.71
CA PRO A 446 -16.60 4.41 -15.47
C PRO A 446 -17.48 5.57 -14.95
N ASP A 447 -18.26 6.21 -15.84
CA ASP A 447 -19.15 7.32 -15.51
C ASP A 447 -20.59 6.83 -15.26
N GLY A 448 -20.85 5.55 -15.48
CA GLY A 448 -22.14 4.90 -15.24
C GLY A 448 -22.40 4.61 -13.76
N PRO A 449 -23.66 4.27 -13.39
CA PRO A 449 -23.98 3.91 -12.01
C PRO A 449 -23.17 2.68 -11.58
N ARG A 450 -22.55 2.77 -10.44
CA ARG A 450 -21.87 1.61 -9.79
C ARG A 450 -22.96 0.69 -9.24
N ASN A 451 -23.15 -0.47 -9.88
CA ASN A 451 -24.05 -1.53 -9.43
C ASN A 451 -23.31 -2.44 -8.42
#